data_6d82fa3a969c8d2859faebbefeca227c
#
_entry.id   6d82fa3a969c8d2859faebbefeca227c
#
_cell.length_a   1.000
_cell.length_b   1.000
_cell.length_c   1.000
_cell.angle_alpha   90.00
_cell.angle_beta   90.00
_cell.angle_gamma   90.00
#
_symmetry.space_group_name_H-M   'P 1'
#
loop_
_entity.id
_entity.type
_entity.pdbx_description
1 polymer ?
#
loop_
_entity_poly.entity_id
_entity_poly.type
_entity_poly.pdbx_seq_one_letter_code
_entity_poly.pdbx_strand_id
1 'polypeptide(L)'
;METQNDEITLKELLEKAKEWYFYLLSQWKIIVLAGVVGAALGLGYSISKKPIYTATLSFALEDEKGGGMSGALGLASSLGLDLGGGSGGGAFSGANLTELFKSRSMVEQTLMQPVQAGTDTISLAEMYIRTQEWRDKWQEKPKLKGVQFPPLTKRKYFTRVHDSIMGKMYEDLSKTSLTVAQKDKKISIISIDVKSNNEAFAKAFTETLAKQVSEFYVNTKSKKARMNMAILQKQTDSIRAELNGAITGVAVANDNTFMLNPALNVN
;
A
#
# COMPACT_ATOMS: atom_id res chain seq x y z
N MET A 1 -65.52 -22.24 29.87
CA MET A 1 -64.08 -22.38 29.51
C MET A 1 -63.30 -21.42 30.40
N GLU A 2 -62.86 -21.93 31.56
CA GLU A 2 -62.04 -21.20 32.49
C GLU A 2 -60.61 -21.18 31.95
N THR A 3 -60.11 -20.01 31.61
CA THR A 3 -58.69 -19.78 31.38
C THR A 3 -58.00 -19.77 32.75
N GLN A 4 -57.39 -20.91 33.13
CA GLN A 4 -56.46 -20.98 34.24
C GLN A 4 -55.30 -20.04 33.90
N ASN A 5 -55.29 -18.89 34.56
CA ASN A 5 -54.09 -18.04 34.64
C ASN A 5 -53.08 -18.79 35.52
N ASP A 6 -52.14 -19.50 34.93
CA ASP A 6 -50.95 -20.02 35.60
C ASP A 6 -50.05 -18.82 35.99
N GLU A 7 -50.47 -18.08 37.01
CA GLU A 7 -49.60 -17.09 37.69
C GLU A 7 -48.56 -17.89 38.48
N ILE A 8 -47.41 -18.11 37.90
CA ILE A 8 -46.27 -18.73 38.58
C ILE A 8 -45.89 -17.85 39.74
N THR A 9 -46.17 -18.27 40.95
CA THR A 9 -45.85 -17.55 42.17
C THR A 9 -44.33 -17.52 42.39
N LEU A 10 -43.79 -16.39 42.91
CA LEU A 10 -42.38 -16.23 43.22
C LEU A 10 -41.83 -17.37 44.09
N LYS A 11 -42.67 -17.98 44.91
CA LYS A 11 -42.36 -19.14 45.75
C LYS A 11 -42.11 -20.40 44.94
N GLU A 12 -42.93 -20.69 43.92
CA GLU A 12 -42.76 -21.83 43.02
C GLU A 12 -41.50 -21.69 42.15
N LEU A 13 -41.19 -20.47 41.75
CA LEU A 13 -39.92 -20.17 41.05
C LEU A 13 -38.70 -20.46 41.93
N LEU A 14 -38.74 -20.08 43.20
CA LEU A 14 -37.67 -20.37 44.14
C LEU A 14 -37.53 -21.84 44.49
N GLU A 15 -38.64 -22.58 44.61
CA GLU A 15 -38.65 -24.01 44.86
C GLU A 15 -38.10 -24.79 43.63
N LYS A 16 -38.50 -24.43 42.41
CA LYS A 16 -37.95 -25.02 41.18
C LYS A 16 -36.46 -24.70 41.02
N ALA A 17 -36.04 -23.46 41.32
CA ALA A 17 -34.60 -23.08 41.26
C ALA A 17 -33.78 -23.91 42.27
N LYS A 18 -34.31 -24.16 43.47
CA LYS A 18 -33.65 -24.98 44.47
C LYS A 18 -33.57 -26.46 44.06
N GLU A 19 -34.62 -27.01 43.47
CA GLU A 19 -34.61 -28.39 42.91
C GLU A 19 -33.56 -28.54 41.80
N TRP A 20 -33.50 -27.58 40.88
CA TRP A 20 -32.49 -27.55 39.82
C TRP A 20 -31.07 -27.46 40.36
N TYR A 21 -30.85 -26.65 41.42
CA TYR A 21 -29.56 -26.53 42.05
C TYR A 21 -29.09 -27.85 42.68
N PHE A 22 -29.99 -28.56 43.44
CA PHE A 22 -29.66 -29.84 44.02
C PHE A 22 -29.50 -30.94 42.96
N TYR A 23 -30.27 -30.91 41.87
CA TYR A 23 -30.09 -31.81 40.73
C TYR A 23 -28.72 -31.63 40.07
N LEU A 24 -28.28 -30.39 39.81
CA LEU A 24 -26.95 -30.07 39.28
C LEU A 24 -25.84 -30.54 40.22
N LEU A 25 -26.00 -30.30 41.52
CA LEU A 25 -25.06 -30.78 42.54
C LEU A 25 -24.98 -32.33 42.59
N SER A 26 -26.10 -33.01 42.41
CA SER A 26 -26.15 -34.50 42.33
C SER A 26 -25.37 -35.04 41.13
N GLN A 27 -25.36 -34.31 40.00
CA GLN A 27 -24.69 -34.69 38.76
C GLN A 27 -23.26 -34.09 38.63
N TRP A 28 -22.68 -33.61 39.73
CA TRP A 28 -21.38 -32.92 39.72
C TRP A 28 -20.27 -33.68 38.99
N LYS A 29 -20.28 -35.06 39.09
CA LYS A 29 -19.30 -35.92 38.40
C LYS A 29 -19.38 -35.80 36.87
N ILE A 30 -20.60 -35.73 36.32
CA ILE A 30 -20.83 -35.58 34.88
C ILE A 30 -20.41 -34.18 34.43
N ILE A 31 -20.72 -33.16 35.22
CA ILE A 31 -20.34 -31.76 34.95
C ILE A 31 -18.82 -31.63 34.96
N VAL A 32 -18.15 -32.17 35.96
CA VAL A 32 -16.68 -32.16 36.03
C VAL A 32 -16.06 -32.93 34.86
N LEU A 33 -16.58 -34.12 34.53
CA LEU A 33 -16.08 -34.89 33.40
C LEU A 33 -16.25 -34.12 32.07
N ALA A 34 -17.41 -33.53 31.84
CA ALA A 34 -17.66 -32.69 30.66
C ALA A 34 -16.73 -31.47 30.62
N GLY A 35 -16.51 -30.84 31.78
CA GLY A 35 -15.56 -29.73 31.92
C GLY A 35 -14.12 -30.12 31.56
N VAL A 36 -13.66 -31.28 32.08
CA VAL A 36 -12.31 -31.79 31.76
C VAL A 36 -12.15 -32.14 30.28
N VAL A 37 -13.15 -32.79 29.69
CA VAL A 37 -13.15 -33.10 28.25
C VAL A 37 -13.17 -31.82 27.43
N GLY A 38 -14.01 -30.85 27.78
CA GLY A 38 -14.06 -29.54 27.11
C GLY A 38 -12.75 -28.78 27.22
N ALA A 39 -12.12 -28.77 28.39
CA ALA A 39 -10.82 -28.17 28.61
C ALA A 39 -9.71 -28.84 27.79
N ALA A 40 -9.68 -30.18 27.75
CA ALA A 40 -8.72 -30.92 26.95
C ALA A 40 -8.86 -30.65 25.44
N LEU A 41 -10.09 -30.61 24.94
CA LEU A 41 -10.37 -30.25 23.54
C LEU A 41 -10.01 -28.80 23.25
N GLY A 42 -10.31 -27.85 24.14
CA GLY A 42 -9.96 -26.44 24.02
C GLY A 42 -8.45 -26.21 24.02
N LEU A 43 -7.73 -26.88 24.91
CA LEU A 43 -6.25 -26.82 24.94
C LEU A 43 -5.65 -27.43 23.66
N GLY A 44 -6.12 -28.60 23.23
CA GLY A 44 -5.66 -29.22 21.98
C GLY A 44 -5.88 -28.33 20.77
N TYR A 45 -7.03 -27.67 20.68
CA TYR A 45 -7.33 -26.69 19.63
C TYR A 45 -6.42 -25.46 19.71
N SER A 46 -6.20 -24.91 20.91
CA SER A 46 -5.36 -23.73 21.12
C SER A 46 -3.91 -23.97 20.72
N ILE A 47 -3.34 -25.11 21.07
CA ILE A 47 -1.95 -25.50 20.74
C ILE A 47 -1.79 -25.73 19.23
N SER A 48 -2.86 -26.19 18.56
CA SER A 48 -2.84 -26.44 17.10
C SER A 48 -2.87 -25.15 16.27
N LYS A 49 -3.20 -23.99 16.85
CA LYS A 49 -3.23 -22.72 16.14
C LYS A 49 -1.87 -22.08 16.13
N LYS A 50 -1.34 -21.80 14.94
CA LYS A 50 -0.10 -21.01 14.78
C LYS A 50 -0.36 -19.56 15.18
N PRO A 51 0.55 -18.90 15.92
CA PRO A 51 0.42 -17.48 16.25
C PRO A 51 0.41 -16.64 14.98
N ILE A 52 -0.34 -15.55 15.00
CA ILE A 52 -0.38 -14.57 13.90
C ILE A 52 0.25 -13.28 14.40
N TYR A 53 1.30 -12.87 13.73
CA TYR A 53 2.01 -11.61 13.96
C TYR A 53 1.46 -10.54 13.02
N THR A 54 1.28 -9.33 13.52
CA THR A 54 0.86 -8.18 12.71
C THR A 54 1.95 -7.12 12.75
N ALA A 55 2.55 -6.84 11.61
CA ALA A 55 3.45 -5.71 11.45
C ALA A 55 2.66 -4.50 10.97
N THR A 56 2.70 -3.40 11.72
CA THR A 56 2.01 -2.15 11.38
C THR A 56 3.04 -1.08 11.08
N LEU A 57 2.90 -0.39 9.94
CA LEU A 57 3.68 0.77 9.56
C LEU A 57 2.74 1.90 9.16
N SER A 58 3.00 3.11 9.66
CA SER A 58 2.25 4.31 9.31
C SER A 58 3.06 5.19 8.38
N PHE A 59 2.43 5.65 7.32
CA PHE A 59 3.02 6.50 6.29
C PHE A 59 2.25 7.82 6.23
N ALA A 60 2.94 8.94 6.52
CA ALA A 60 2.34 10.27 6.41
C ALA A 60 2.50 10.81 4.99
N LEU A 61 1.41 11.31 4.42
CA LEU A 61 1.42 12.04 3.17
C LEU A 61 1.56 13.52 3.46
N GLU A 62 2.46 14.19 2.78
CA GLU A 62 2.51 15.64 2.79
C GLU A 62 1.34 16.17 1.93
N ASP A 63 0.39 16.85 2.58
CA ASP A 63 -0.72 17.51 1.88
C ASP A 63 -0.20 18.74 1.16
N GLU A 64 -0.29 18.76 -0.17
CA GLU A 64 -0.01 19.94 -1.00
C GLU A 64 -0.98 21.12 -0.76
N LYS A 65 -1.83 21.04 0.26
CA LYS A 65 -2.83 22.09 0.60
C LYS A 65 -2.28 23.30 1.35
N GLY A 66 -1.03 23.32 1.70
CA GLY A 66 -0.44 24.38 2.52
C GLY A 66 0.59 25.23 1.80
N GLY A 67 0.17 26.37 1.26
CA GLY A 67 1.08 27.49 1.08
C GLY A 67 1.11 28.14 -0.30
N GLY A 68 0.59 29.36 -0.41
CA GLY A 68 1.06 30.46 -1.28
C GLY A 68 1.19 30.29 -2.81
N MET A 69 1.20 29.07 -3.28
CA MET A 69 1.47 28.71 -4.68
C MET A 69 0.21 28.56 -5.55
N SER A 70 -0.98 28.60 -4.96
CA SER A 70 -2.23 28.47 -5.69
C SER A 70 -2.46 29.61 -6.70
N GLY A 71 -1.99 30.81 -6.40
CA GLY A 71 -2.02 31.94 -7.33
C GLY A 71 -1.07 31.78 -8.52
N ALA A 72 0.15 31.31 -8.27
CA ALA A 72 1.13 31.06 -9.32
C ALA A 72 0.73 29.88 -10.21
N LEU A 73 0.13 28.83 -9.64
CA LEU A 73 -0.40 27.67 -10.38
C LEU A 73 -1.63 28.06 -11.21
N GLY A 74 -2.49 28.97 -10.73
CA GLY A 74 -3.60 29.52 -11.48
C GLY A 74 -3.15 30.33 -12.71
N LEU A 75 -2.10 31.12 -12.57
CA LEU A 75 -1.50 31.86 -13.69
C LEU A 75 -0.80 30.91 -14.69
N ALA A 76 -0.11 29.89 -14.20
CA ALA A 76 0.55 28.90 -15.06
C ALA A 76 -0.47 28.07 -15.86
N SER A 77 -1.62 27.73 -15.28
CA SER A 77 -2.70 27.01 -15.99
C SER A 77 -3.37 27.91 -17.05
N SER A 78 -3.51 29.22 -16.80
CA SER A 78 -4.04 30.17 -17.79
C SER A 78 -3.10 30.37 -18.99
N LEU A 79 -1.82 30.09 -18.83
CA LEU A 79 -0.80 30.09 -19.89
C LEU A 79 -0.69 28.72 -20.60
N GLY A 80 -1.61 27.79 -20.35
CA GLY A 80 -1.60 26.46 -20.95
C GLY A 80 -0.54 25.51 -20.38
N LEU A 81 0.13 25.91 -19.29
CA LEU A 81 1.09 25.08 -18.58
C LEU A 81 0.32 24.20 -17.57
N ASP A 82 -0.07 23.01 -17.97
CA ASP A 82 -0.60 22.01 -17.05
C ASP A 82 0.51 21.51 -16.12
N LEU A 83 0.79 22.30 -15.07
CA LEU A 83 1.75 21.95 -14.01
C LEU A 83 1.18 20.85 -13.07
N GLY A 84 0.06 20.20 -13.48
CA GLY A 84 -0.51 19.07 -12.75
C GLY A 84 -1.25 19.45 -11.47
N GLY A 85 -1.69 20.70 -11.36
CA GLY A 85 -2.52 21.22 -10.28
C GLY A 85 -4.04 21.05 -10.52
N GLY A 86 -4.45 20.06 -11.31
CA GLY A 86 -5.86 19.72 -11.51
C GLY A 86 -6.48 19.26 -10.20
N SER A 87 -7.54 19.96 -9.82
CA SER A 87 -8.43 19.75 -8.68
C SER A 87 -8.60 18.27 -8.27
N GLY A 88 -8.10 17.91 -7.10
CA GLY A 88 -8.77 16.91 -6.27
C GLY A 88 -8.48 15.42 -6.49
N GLY A 89 -7.50 14.97 -7.31
CA GLY A 89 -7.34 13.54 -7.53
C GLY A 89 -6.05 13.11 -8.21
N GLY A 90 -4.91 13.70 -7.87
CA GLY A 90 -3.63 13.24 -8.40
C GLY A 90 -3.41 11.74 -8.14
N ALA A 91 -2.63 11.06 -8.99
CA ALA A 91 -2.30 9.63 -8.88
C ALA A 91 -1.83 9.21 -7.48
N PHE A 92 -1.50 10.15 -6.63
CA PHE A 92 -1.00 9.99 -5.26
C PHE A 92 -1.94 10.59 -4.20
N SER A 93 -3.22 10.81 -4.49
CA SER A 93 -4.21 11.08 -3.43
C SER A 93 -4.31 9.87 -2.49
N GLY A 94 -4.72 10.08 -1.22
CA GLY A 94 -4.73 9.02 -0.22
C GLY A 94 -5.39 7.72 -0.67
N ALA A 95 -6.52 7.80 -1.39
CA ALA A 95 -7.21 6.64 -1.94
C ALA A 95 -6.39 5.93 -3.02
N ASN A 96 -5.84 6.67 -3.99
CA ASN A 96 -5.02 6.10 -5.05
C ASN A 96 -3.72 5.48 -4.52
N LEU A 97 -3.12 6.11 -3.51
CA LEU A 97 -1.94 5.56 -2.87
C LEU A 97 -2.25 4.28 -2.11
N THR A 98 -3.40 4.19 -1.45
CA THR A 98 -3.88 2.94 -0.82
C THR A 98 -4.00 1.81 -1.84
N GLU A 99 -4.57 2.08 -3.01
CA GLU A 99 -4.66 1.10 -4.10
C GLU A 99 -3.29 0.78 -4.71
N LEU A 100 -2.37 1.75 -4.77
CA LEU A 100 -1.01 1.52 -5.24
C LEU A 100 -0.28 0.53 -4.33
N PHE A 101 -0.38 0.67 -3.00
CA PHE A 101 0.19 -0.27 -2.03
C PHE A 101 -0.34 -1.70 -2.23
N LYS A 102 -1.63 -1.85 -2.57
CA LYS A 102 -2.28 -3.15 -2.82
C LYS A 102 -2.06 -3.66 -4.25
N SER A 103 -1.51 -2.84 -5.14
CA SER A 103 -1.37 -3.21 -6.53
C SER A 103 -0.49 -4.44 -6.70
N ARG A 104 -0.88 -5.29 -7.65
CA ARG A 104 -0.13 -6.51 -7.98
C ARG A 104 1.34 -6.20 -8.30
N SER A 105 1.59 -5.13 -9.04
CA SER A 105 2.96 -4.74 -9.41
C SER A 105 3.83 -4.43 -8.20
N MET A 106 3.31 -3.67 -7.21
CA MET A 106 4.07 -3.31 -6.01
C MET A 106 4.31 -4.54 -5.12
N VAL A 107 3.29 -5.37 -4.91
CA VAL A 107 3.40 -6.59 -4.11
C VAL A 107 4.40 -7.57 -4.75
N GLU A 108 4.31 -7.82 -6.07
CA GLU A 108 5.25 -8.70 -6.77
C GLU A 108 6.69 -8.16 -6.75
N GLN A 109 6.89 -6.86 -6.93
CA GLN A 109 8.22 -6.25 -6.83
C GLN A 109 8.77 -6.36 -5.41
N THR A 110 7.94 -6.18 -4.40
CA THR A 110 8.32 -6.36 -2.99
C THR A 110 8.72 -7.81 -2.71
N LEU A 111 7.96 -8.78 -3.19
CA LEU A 111 8.27 -10.21 -3.01
C LEU A 111 9.62 -10.61 -3.61
N MET A 112 10.10 -9.91 -4.64
CA MET A 112 11.38 -10.19 -5.27
C MET A 112 12.57 -9.50 -4.58
N GLN A 113 12.34 -8.66 -3.55
CA GLN A 113 13.42 -8.00 -2.83
C GLN A 113 14.18 -8.98 -1.93
N PRO A 114 15.51 -8.76 -1.78
CA PRO A 114 16.34 -9.57 -0.90
C PRO A 114 16.01 -9.33 0.57
N VAL A 115 16.05 -10.38 1.37
CA VAL A 115 15.94 -10.36 2.83
C VAL A 115 16.93 -11.33 3.42
N GLN A 116 17.48 -11.00 4.61
CA GLN A 116 18.31 -11.90 5.37
C GLN A 116 17.44 -12.95 6.09
N ALA A 117 17.72 -14.21 5.86
CA ALA A 117 17.08 -15.34 6.53
C ALA A 117 18.17 -16.23 7.17
N GLY A 118 18.58 -15.86 8.38
CA GLY A 118 19.77 -16.43 9.02
C GLY A 118 21.04 -15.96 8.32
N THR A 119 21.83 -16.90 7.83
CA THR A 119 23.07 -16.64 7.07
C THR A 119 22.85 -16.37 5.58
N ASP A 120 21.68 -16.73 5.07
CA ASP A 120 21.38 -16.69 3.64
C ASP A 120 20.61 -15.43 3.26
N THR A 121 20.92 -14.88 2.09
CA THR A 121 20.10 -13.84 1.45
C THR A 121 19.14 -14.49 0.47
N ILE A 122 17.85 -14.41 0.76
CA ILE A 122 16.78 -14.96 -0.08
C ILE A 122 15.81 -13.87 -0.50
N SER A 123 14.91 -14.14 -1.46
CA SER A 123 13.81 -13.23 -1.76
C SER A 123 12.70 -13.34 -0.71
N LEU A 124 11.92 -12.26 -0.53
CA LEU A 124 10.71 -12.31 0.29
C LEU A 124 9.70 -13.35 -0.23
N ALA A 125 9.67 -13.60 -1.56
CA ALA A 125 8.87 -14.68 -2.14
C ALA A 125 9.30 -16.05 -1.62
N GLU A 126 10.60 -16.32 -1.58
CA GLU A 126 11.12 -17.58 -1.05
C GLU A 126 10.87 -17.70 0.46
N MET A 127 11.01 -16.59 1.20
CA MET A 127 10.66 -16.57 2.62
C MET A 127 9.18 -16.86 2.85
N TYR A 128 8.28 -16.30 2.01
CA TYR A 128 6.85 -16.59 2.05
C TYR A 128 6.54 -18.06 1.79
N ILE A 129 7.16 -18.65 0.75
CA ILE A 129 7.00 -20.06 0.39
C ILE A 129 7.41 -20.96 1.57
N ARG A 130 8.52 -20.64 2.24
CA ARG A 130 8.97 -21.37 3.45
C ARG A 130 7.98 -21.21 4.60
N THR A 131 7.52 -20.01 4.86
CA THR A 131 6.53 -19.70 5.92
C THR A 131 5.22 -20.45 5.74
N GLN A 132 4.77 -20.62 4.49
CA GLN A 132 3.52 -21.32 4.15
C GLN A 132 3.72 -22.84 3.96
N GLU A 133 4.92 -23.33 4.15
CA GLU A 133 5.27 -24.75 3.97
C GLU A 133 4.91 -25.28 2.58
N TRP A 134 5.00 -24.40 1.56
CA TRP A 134 4.68 -24.81 0.20
C TRP A 134 5.71 -25.75 -0.39
N ARG A 135 6.96 -25.69 0.05
CA ARG A 135 8.04 -26.59 -0.42
C ARG A 135 7.70 -28.04 -0.18
N ASP A 136 7.14 -28.38 0.99
CA ASP A 136 6.78 -29.75 1.34
C ASP A 136 5.63 -30.24 0.46
N LYS A 137 4.62 -29.39 0.24
CA LYS A 137 3.50 -29.69 -0.65
C LYS A 137 3.89 -29.80 -2.13
N TRP A 138 5.01 -29.21 -2.53
CA TRP A 138 5.50 -29.25 -3.91
C TRP A 138 6.39 -30.47 -4.21
N GLN A 139 6.88 -31.18 -3.19
CA GLN A 139 7.68 -32.39 -3.37
C GLN A 139 6.94 -33.47 -4.18
N GLU A 140 5.61 -33.55 -4.00
CA GLU A 140 4.75 -34.48 -4.73
C GLU A 140 4.39 -34.00 -6.16
N LYS A 141 4.78 -32.76 -6.52
CA LYS A 141 4.40 -32.13 -7.80
C LYS A 141 5.65 -31.88 -8.68
N PRO A 142 5.97 -32.75 -9.66
CA PRO A 142 7.21 -32.63 -10.45
C PRO A 142 7.41 -31.26 -11.10
N LYS A 143 6.33 -30.59 -11.52
CA LYS A 143 6.37 -29.26 -12.17
C LYS A 143 6.74 -28.12 -11.20
N LEU A 144 6.61 -28.31 -9.89
CA LEU A 144 6.82 -27.28 -8.88
C LEU A 144 8.11 -27.50 -8.07
N LYS A 145 8.61 -28.73 -8.02
CA LYS A 145 9.74 -29.14 -7.17
C LYS A 145 11.01 -28.30 -7.39
N GLY A 146 11.30 -27.87 -8.62
CA GLY A 146 12.52 -27.12 -8.99
C GLY A 146 12.31 -25.60 -9.07
N VAL A 147 11.12 -25.08 -8.80
CA VAL A 147 10.84 -23.65 -8.92
C VAL A 147 11.49 -22.88 -7.77
N GLN A 148 12.30 -21.87 -8.09
CA GLN A 148 12.96 -20.99 -7.14
C GLN A 148 12.72 -19.54 -7.53
N PHE A 149 12.71 -18.64 -6.52
CA PHE A 149 12.60 -17.20 -6.69
C PHE A 149 13.87 -16.51 -6.18
N PRO A 150 14.96 -16.49 -6.98
CA PRO A 150 16.17 -15.77 -6.59
C PRO A 150 15.87 -14.27 -6.41
N PRO A 151 16.54 -13.57 -5.47
CA PRO A 151 16.35 -12.16 -5.25
C PRO A 151 16.60 -11.35 -6.53
N LEU A 152 15.88 -10.24 -6.69
CA LEU A 152 16.03 -9.28 -7.81
C LEU A 152 15.84 -9.87 -9.21
N THR A 153 15.28 -11.07 -9.33
CA THR A 153 14.99 -11.66 -10.65
C THR A 153 13.94 -10.85 -11.38
N LYS A 154 14.25 -10.42 -12.59
CA LYS A 154 13.32 -9.64 -13.42
C LYS A 154 12.22 -10.53 -13.98
N ARG A 155 10.99 -10.03 -14.02
CA ARG A 155 9.80 -10.75 -14.52
C ARG A 155 9.99 -11.36 -15.93
N LYS A 156 10.82 -10.77 -16.78
CA LYS A 156 11.11 -11.31 -18.12
C LYS A 156 11.70 -12.72 -18.14
N TYR A 157 12.26 -13.16 -17.00
CA TYR A 157 12.82 -14.52 -16.86
C TYR A 157 11.83 -15.51 -16.24
N PHE A 158 10.62 -15.07 -15.91
CA PHE A 158 9.61 -15.93 -15.33
C PHE A 158 9.01 -16.86 -16.37
N THR A 159 8.83 -18.11 -15.98
CA THR A 159 8.01 -19.08 -16.72
C THR A 159 6.55 -18.93 -16.31
N ARG A 160 5.62 -19.54 -17.05
CA ARG A 160 4.20 -19.59 -16.67
C ARG A 160 3.97 -20.13 -15.26
N VAL A 161 4.83 -21.05 -14.80
CA VAL A 161 4.75 -21.61 -13.44
C VAL A 161 5.12 -20.56 -12.41
N HIS A 162 6.18 -19.78 -12.64
CA HIS A 162 6.55 -18.66 -11.76
C HIS A 162 5.43 -17.63 -11.68
N ASP A 163 4.84 -17.24 -12.81
CA ASP A 163 3.72 -16.30 -12.84
C ASP A 163 2.48 -16.81 -12.08
N SER A 164 2.18 -18.11 -12.21
CA SER A 164 1.07 -18.73 -11.49
C SER A 164 1.29 -18.72 -9.97
N ILE A 165 2.50 -19.06 -9.53
CA ILE A 165 2.86 -19.07 -8.10
C ILE A 165 2.86 -17.64 -7.55
N MET A 166 3.43 -16.69 -8.27
CA MET A 166 3.45 -15.28 -7.90
C MET A 166 2.03 -14.70 -7.80
N GLY A 167 1.16 -15.05 -8.77
CA GLY A 167 -0.25 -14.68 -8.73
C GLY A 167 -0.98 -15.23 -7.51
N LYS A 168 -0.68 -16.48 -7.12
CA LYS A 168 -1.24 -17.08 -5.89
C LYS A 168 -0.73 -16.39 -4.63
N MET A 169 0.56 -16.09 -4.54
CA MET A 169 1.11 -15.31 -3.42
C MET A 169 0.45 -13.94 -3.30
N TYR A 170 0.30 -13.23 -4.44
CA TYR A 170 -0.40 -11.96 -4.46
C TYR A 170 -1.84 -12.07 -3.99
N GLU A 171 -2.58 -13.06 -4.47
CA GLU A 171 -3.98 -13.29 -4.08
C GLU A 171 -4.11 -13.57 -2.58
N ASP A 172 -3.27 -14.46 -2.04
CA ASP A 172 -3.27 -14.80 -0.62
C ASP A 172 -2.89 -13.58 0.24
N LEU A 173 -1.86 -12.82 -0.15
CA LEU A 173 -1.46 -11.61 0.57
C LEU A 173 -2.53 -10.52 0.52
N SER A 174 -3.08 -10.22 -0.64
CA SER A 174 -4.04 -9.13 -0.82
C SER A 174 -5.40 -9.41 -0.18
N LYS A 175 -5.82 -10.68 -0.07
CA LYS A 175 -7.11 -11.06 0.51
C LYS A 175 -7.08 -11.25 2.02
N THR A 176 -5.96 -11.75 2.57
CA THR A 176 -5.94 -12.22 3.97
C THR A 176 -4.91 -11.52 4.84
N SER A 177 -3.81 -11.08 4.26
CA SER A 177 -2.63 -10.66 5.01
C SER A 177 -2.37 -9.16 4.97
N LEU A 178 -2.54 -8.52 3.81
CA LEU A 178 -2.24 -7.10 3.60
C LEU A 178 -3.49 -6.24 3.73
N THR A 179 -3.52 -5.38 4.74
CA THR A 179 -4.54 -4.35 4.89
C THR A 179 -3.87 -2.98 4.78
N VAL A 180 -4.34 -2.16 3.86
CA VAL A 180 -3.89 -0.77 3.72
C VAL A 180 -5.11 0.12 3.82
N ALA A 181 -5.10 1.04 4.77
CA ALA A 181 -6.21 1.93 5.01
C ALA A 181 -5.76 3.28 5.57
N GLN A 182 -6.50 4.31 5.25
CA GLN A 182 -6.41 5.60 5.93
C GLN A 182 -7.33 5.53 7.16
N LYS A 183 -6.75 5.53 8.37
CA LYS A 183 -7.51 5.37 9.63
C LYS A 183 -8.50 6.50 9.88
N ASP A 184 -8.14 7.72 9.50
CA ASP A 184 -9.01 8.89 9.60
C ASP A 184 -8.93 9.68 8.29
N LYS A 185 -10.09 9.94 7.68
CA LYS A 185 -10.19 10.71 6.44
C LYS A 185 -9.75 12.17 6.58
N LYS A 186 -9.62 12.67 7.82
CA LYS A 186 -9.18 14.05 8.12
C LYS A 186 -7.68 14.19 8.19
N ILE A 187 -6.95 13.10 8.36
CA ILE A 187 -5.48 13.09 8.47
C ILE A 187 -4.89 12.25 7.34
N SER A 188 -3.86 12.79 6.71
CA SER A 188 -3.19 12.17 5.57
C SER A 188 -2.20 11.06 5.98
N ILE A 189 -2.64 10.19 6.93
CA ILE A 189 -1.85 9.05 7.40
C ILE A 189 -2.46 7.76 6.90
N ILE A 190 -1.66 6.98 6.17
CA ILE A 190 -2.00 5.63 5.72
C ILE A 190 -1.32 4.63 6.65
N SER A 191 -2.08 3.65 7.13
CA SER A 191 -1.57 2.50 7.88
C SER A 191 -1.50 1.28 6.98
N ILE A 192 -0.38 0.58 7.04
CA ILE A 192 -0.12 -0.68 6.35
C ILE A 192 0.01 -1.74 7.43
N ASP A 193 -0.90 -2.69 7.44
CA ASP A 193 -0.89 -3.81 8.37
C ASP A 193 -0.68 -5.11 7.59
N VAL A 194 0.35 -5.86 7.95
CA VAL A 194 0.66 -7.16 7.35
C VAL A 194 0.60 -8.25 8.40
N LYS A 195 -0.25 -9.24 8.17
CA LYS A 195 -0.45 -10.41 9.04
C LYS A 195 0.28 -11.61 8.49
N SER A 196 1.05 -12.31 9.32
CA SER A 196 1.74 -13.54 8.94
C SER A 196 1.98 -14.46 10.15
N ASN A 197 2.15 -15.74 9.90
CA ASN A 197 2.61 -16.70 10.91
C ASN A 197 4.11 -16.58 11.21
N ASN A 198 4.82 -15.75 10.45
CA ASN A 198 6.26 -15.50 10.63
C ASN A 198 6.46 -14.00 10.84
N GLU A 199 6.96 -13.63 12.03
CA GLU A 199 7.21 -12.24 12.43
C GLU A 199 8.21 -11.55 11.50
N ALA A 200 9.33 -12.22 11.21
CA ALA A 200 10.38 -11.66 10.36
C ALA A 200 9.88 -11.38 8.94
N PHE A 201 9.00 -12.25 8.39
CA PHE A 201 8.36 -11.99 7.11
C PHE A 201 7.41 -10.80 7.19
N ALA A 202 6.53 -10.74 8.20
CA ALA A 202 5.58 -9.64 8.35
C ALA A 202 6.31 -8.30 8.40
N LYS A 203 7.36 -8.19 9.22
CA LYS A 203 8.19 -6.99 9.35
C LYS A 203 8.88 -6.64 8.04
N ALA A 204 9.67 -7.55 7.49
CA ALA A 204 10.46 -7.30 6.30
C ALA A 204 9.60 -6.96 5.08
N PHE A 205 8.46 -7.63 4.91
CA PHE A 205 7.54 -7.35 3.82
C PHE A 205 6.91 -5.94 3.96
N THR A 206 6.47 -5.56 5.16
CA THR A 206 5.86 -4.25 5.42
C THR A 206 6.85 -3.12 5.15
N GLU A 207 8.06 -3.21 5.70
CA GLU A 207 9.12 -2.21 5.50
C GLU A 207 9.54 -2.10 4.03
N THR A 208 9.70 -3.24 3.37
CA THR A 208 10.10 -3.29 1.95
C THR A 208 9.00 -2.75 1.04
N LEU A 209 7.74 -3.07 1.29
CA LEU A 209 6.60 -2.54 0.53
C LEU A 209 6.51 -1.02 0.66
N ALA A 210 6.65 -0.50 1.88
CA ALA A 210 6.66 0.95 2.11
C ALA A 210 7.81 1.63 1.37
N LYS A 211 9.00 1.05 1.39
CA LYS A 211 10.17 1.54 0.65
C LYS A 211 9.93 1.55 -0.86
N GLN A 212 9.44 0.45 -1.44
CA GLN A 212 9.16 0.34 -2.88
C GLN A 212 8.13 1.38 -3.34
N VAL A 213 7.06 1.57 -2.58
CA VAL A 213 6.03 2.58 -2.92
C VAL A 213 6.57 4.00 -2.76
N SER A 214 7.38 4.27 -1.73
CA SER A 214 8.04 5.56 -1.55
C SER A 214 8.99 5.87 -2.70
N GLU A 215 9.81 4.94 -3.12
CA GLU A 215 10.73 5.10 -4.26
C GLU A 215 9.96 5.34 -5.57
N PHE A 216 8.89 4.59 -5.78
CA PHE A 216 8.02 4.80 -6.94
C PHE A 216 7.39 6.20 -6.95
N TYR A 217 6.91 6.66 -5.80
CA TYR A 217 6.35 8.00 -5.61
C TYR A 217 7.38 9.09 -5.94
N VAL A 218 8.55 9.04 -5.30
CA VAL A 218 9.63 10.02 -5.50
C VAL A 218 10.09 10.03 -6.97
N ASN A 219 10.32 8.87 -7.55
CA ASN A 219 10.76 8.76 -8.94
C ASN A 219 9.72 9.33 -9.92
N THR A 220 8.43 9.05 -9.69
CA THR A 220 7.36 9.56 -10.57
C THR A 220 7.20 11.07 -10.45
N LYS A 221 7.20 11.63 -9.24
CA LYS A 221 7.14 13.08 -9.02
C LYS A 221 8.38 13.78 -9.60
N SER A 222 9.59 13.27 -9.33
CA SER A 222 10.83 13.83 -9.85
C SER A 222 10.90 13.80 -11.38
N LYS A 223 10.43 12.72 -12.00
CA LYS A 223 10.36 12.63 -13.47
C LYS A 223 9.45 13.70 -14.05
N LYS A 224 8.24 13.88 -13.48
CA LYS A 224 7.28 14.91 -13.91
C LYS A 224 7.89 16.31 -13.74
N ALA A 225 8.50 16.60 -12.59
CA ALA A 225 9.14 17.88 -12.33
C ALA A 225 10.27 18.18 -13.33
N ARG A 226 11.13 17.21 -13.63
CA ARG A 226 12.20 17.35 -14.64
C ARG A 226 11.65 17.61 -16.03
N MET A 227 10.58 16.91 -16.43
CA MET A 227 9.94 17.14 -17.74
C MET A 227 9.37 18.55 -17.83
N ASN A 228 8.68 19.03 -16.79
CA ASN A 228 8.15 20.39 -16.75
C ASN A 228 9.26 21.43 -16.80
N MET A 229 10.35 21.23 -16.05
CA MET A 229 11.51 22.11 -16.08
C MET A 229 12.15 22.18 -17.48
N ALA A 230 12.29 21.05 -18.16
CA ALA A 230 12.82 21.02 -19.53
C ALA A 230 11.94 21.77 -20.52
N ILE A 231 10.60 21.69 -20.39
CA ILE A 231 9.65 22.45 -21.21
C ILE A 231 9.81 23.96 -20.95
N LEU A 232 9.81 24.37 -19.68
CA LEU A 232 9.97 25.77 -19.29
C LEU A 232 11.31 26.35 -19.77
N GLN A 233 12.39 25.59 -19.66
CA GLN A 233 13.72 25.98 -20.15
C GLN A 233 13.69 26.25 -21.66
N LYS A 234 13.11 25.30 -22.42
CA LYS A 234 12.98 25.45 -23.88
C LYS A 234 12.15 26.69 -24.26
N GLN A 235 11.04 26.95 -23.56
CA GLN A 235 10.22 28.13 -23.79
C GLN A 235 10.98 29.42 -23.48
N THR A 236 11.70 29.46 -22.35
CA THR A 236 12.51 30.61 -21.97
C THR A 236 13.61 30.90 -22.99
N ASP A 237 14.27 29.86 -23.46
CA ASP A 237 15.33 29.98 -24.48
C ASP A 237 14.76 30.50 -25.82
N SER A 238 13.58 30.02 -26.22
CA SER A 238 12.87 30.50 -27.42
C SER A 238 12.51 31.98 -27.31
N ILE A 239 11.90 32.41 -26.20
CA ILE A 239 11.53 33.81 -25.97
C ILE A 239 12.76 34.70 -25.92
N ARG A 240 13.83 34.24 -25.30
CA ARG A 240 15.11 34.98 -25.26
C ARG A 240 15.73 35.16 -26.66
N ALA A 241 15.65 34.11 -27.50
CA ALA A 241 16.11 34.18 -28.88
C ALA A 241 15.29 35.17 -29.71
N GLU A 242 13.96 35.14 -29.58
CA GLU A 242 13.05 36.08 -30.26
C GLU A 242 13.27 37.51 -29.80
N LEU A 243 13.43 37.73 -28.49
CA LEU A 243 13.72 39.05 -27.94
C LEU A 243 15.05 39.63 -28.48
N ASN A 244 16.09 38.80 -28.45
CA ASN A 244 17.40 39.22 -28.98
C ASN A 244 17.34 39.51 -30.49
N GLY A 245 16.59 38.69 -31.25
CA GLY A 245 16.31 38.94 -32.65
C GLY A 245 15.57 40.26 -32.90
N ALA A 246 14.54 40.56 -32.11
CA ALA A 246 13.80 41.80 -32.18
C ALA A 246 14.70 43.04 -31.85
N ILE A 247 15.50 42.95 -30.79
CA ILE A 247 16.47 44.03 -30.40
C ILE A 247 17.47 44.28 -31.53
N THR A 248 18.05 43.22 -32.10
CA THR A 248 18.97 43.33 -33.22
C THR A 248 18.28 43.92 -34.45
N GLY A 249 17.04 43.50 -34.75
CA GLY A 249 16.23 44.07 -35.86
C GLY A 249 15.97 45.56 -35.71
N VAL A 250 15.67 46.00 -34.48
CA VAL A 250 15.45 47.43 -34.18
C VAL A 250 16.77 48.20 -34.35
N ALA A 251 17.91 47.66 -33.88
CA ALA A 251 19.21 48.31 -34.03
C ALA A 251 19.61 48.46 -35.50
N VAL A 252 19.42 47.42 -36.32
CA VAL A 252 19.69 47.45 -37.76
C VAL A 252 18.75 48.44 -38.49
N ALA A 253 17.45 48.48 -38.12
CA ALA A 253 16.50 49.44 -38.72
C ALA A 253 16.87 50.86 -38.38
N ASN A 254 17.37 51.14 -37.16
CA ASN A 254 17.78 52.43 -36.72
C ASN A 254 19.05 52.91 -37.48
N ASP A 255 20.08 52.04 -37.62
CA ASP A 255 21.27 52.34 -38.39
C ASP A 255 20.95 52.62 -39.86
N ASN A 256 20.05 51.88 -40.48
CA ASN A 256 19.62 52.11 -41.85
C ASN A 256 18.85 53.45 -42.01
N THR A 257 18.12 53.87 -40.96
CA THR A 257 17.39 55.12 -40.98
C THR A 257 18.35 56.34 -40.91
N PHE A 258 19.42 56.20 -40.12
CA PHE A 258 20.50 57.22 -40.08
C PHE A 258 21.25 57.36 -41.42
N MET A 259 21.47 56.26 -42.13
CA MET A 259 22.11 56.28 -43.44
C MET A 259 21.24 56.89 -44.53
N LEU A 260 19.92 56.75 -44.44
CA LEU A 260 18.97 57.28 -45.42
C LEU A 260 18.64 58.78 -45.24
N ASN A 261 18.95 59.40 -44.11
CA ASN A 261 18.70 60.82 -43.85
C ASN A 261 19.96 61.52 -43.37
N PRO A 262 20.83 61.97 -44.28
CA PRO A 262 22.11 62.65 -43.95
C PRO A 262 21.93 63.94 -43.12
N ALA A 263 20.74 64.55 -43.11
CA ALA A 263 20.42 65.70 -42.29
C ALA A 263 20.34 65.43 -40.77
N LEU A 264 20.23 64.21 -40.36
CA LEU A 264 20.26 63.79 -38.94
C LEU A 264 21.66 63.51 -38.40
N ASN A 265 22.69 63.57 -39.29
CA ASN A 265 24.09 63.33 -38.93
C ASN A 265 24.86 64.69 -38.66
N VAL A 266 24.17 65.82 -38.59
CA VAL A 266 24.76 67.10 -38.29
C VAL A 266 24.27 67.57 -36.92
N ASN A 267 24.93 67.06 -35.87
CA ASN A 267 25.22 67.82 -34.63
C ASN A 267 26.26 67.08 -33.82
#